data_ddf3d150a55cc38e960225d274bf4854
#
_entry.id   ddf3d150a55cc38e960225d274bf4854
#
_cell.length_a   1.000
_cell.length_b   1.000
_cell.length_c   1.000
_cell.angle_alpha   90.00
_cell.angle_beta   90.00
_cell.angle_gamma   90.00
#
_symmetry.space_group_name_H-M   'P 1'
#
loop_
_entity.id
_entity.type
_entity.pdbx_description
1 polymer ?
#
loop_
_entity_poly.entity_id
_entity_poly.type
_entity_poly.pdbx_seq_one_letter_code
_entity_poly.pdbx_strand_id
1 'polypeptide(L)'
;MSKEVLLVTGAGQIGLAIVRRMGYGKKIVIATRRPEKAKETLTTLTNAGFDAVVIEMDMASRESIVNAVKTAQEYGPIKMLVNAAGVSPSQTSIEQILLVDLLGTAILLEEVRKVIAPGGVGVTISSQSGWRMKQLTPEEDRALAMTPTEELLDLDILQPENIVNTLHAYQLAKRCNEKRTMYEAVEWGKRGARLNDIAPGIIVTPLAVDEFNGIRGDFYKNLFAKCPAGRPGTTDEIADVAELLMSERAQFITGSTFLIDGGATASYYYGPLQPGLETGMEEGKQ
;
A
#
# COMPACT_ATOMS: atom_id res chain seq x y z
N MET A 1 20.79 -22.58 -11.05
CA MET A 1 19.36 -22.27 -10.94
C MET A 1 19.23 -20.76 -10.81
N SER A 2 18.31 -20.13 -11.55
CA SER A 2 18.00 -18.71 -11.39
C SER A 2 17.47 -18.46 -9.97
N LYS A 3 17.84 -17.32 -9.36
CA LYS A 3 17.29 -16.93 -8.05
C LYS A 3 15.80 -16.64 -8.18
N GLU A 4 15.04 -16.88 -7.11
CA GLU A 4 13.67 -16.38 -7.00
C GLU A 4 13.68 -14.85 -6.94
N VAL A 5 12.70 -14.21 -7.58
CA VAL A 5 12.56 -12.76 -7.60
C VAL A 5 11.62 -12.30 -6.49
N LEU A 6 12.06 -11.29 -5.75
CA LEU A 6 11.22 -10.41 -4.94
C LEU A 6 11.04 -9.11 -5.72
N LEU A 7 9.85 -8.90 -6.28
CA LEU A 7 9.46 -7.64 -6.93
C LEU A 7 8.91 -6.68 -5.89
N VAL A 8 9.52 -5.51 -5.75
CA VAL A 8 9.01 -4.43 -4.90
C VAL A 8 8.71 -3.21 -5.75
N THR A 9 7.52 -2.63 -5.57
CA THR A 9 7.15 -1.40 -6.24
C THR A 9 7.36 -0.21 -5.32
N GLY A 10 7.93 0.86 -5.87
CA GLY A 10 8.37 2.01 -5.08
C GLY A 10 9.71 1.78 -4.36
N ALA A 11 10.42 2.87 -4.11
CA ALA A 11 11.71 2.85 -3.41
C ALA A 11 11.62 3.50 -2.02
N GLY A 12 10.42 3.51 -1.44
CA GLY A 12 10.14 4.13 -0.13
C GLY A 12 10.59 3.28 1.06
N GLN A 13 10.57 3.89 2.25
CA GLN A 13 11.12 3.28 3.47
C GLN A 13 10.34 2.02 3.93
N ILE A 14 9.02 1.97 3.72
CA ILE A 14 8.23 0.77 4.05
C ILE A 14 8.66 -0.40 3.16
N GLY A 15 8.73 -0.20 1.84
CA GLY A 15 9.23 -1.22 0.91
C GLY A 15 10.65 -1.67 1.27
N LEU A 16 11.54 -0.73 1.57
CA LEU A 16 12.93 -1.01 1.99
C LEU A 16 12.98 -1.87 3.26
N ALA A 17 12.19 -1.54 4.28
CA ALA A 17 12.16 -2.32 5.53
C ALA A 17 11.71 -3.76 5.27
N ILE A 18 10.66 -3.95 4.43
CA ILE A 18 10.15 -5.28 4.08
C ILE A 18 11.20 -6.08 3.29
N VAL A 19 11.80 -5.50 2.25
CA VAL A 19 12.77 -6.24 1.42
C VAL A 19 14.05 -6.60 2.18
N ARG A 20 14.46 -5.82 3.17
CA ARG A 20 15.60 -6.18 4.04
C ARG A 20 15.33 -7.44 4.87
N ARG A 21 14.09 -7.74 5.22
CA ARG A 21 13.71 -8.96 5.94
C ARG A 21 13.53 -10.15 5.00
N MET A 22 12.92 -9.93 3.83
CA MET A 22 12.46 -11.00 2.95
C MET A 22 13.39 -11.27 1.77
N GLY A 23 14.32 -10.35 1.46
CA GLY A 23 15.11 -10.37 0.23
C GLY A 23 16.38 -11.23 0.27
N TYR A 24 16.78 -11.76 1.45
CA TYR A 24 17.99 -12.56 1.55
C TYR A 24 17.89 -13.83 0.66
N GLY A 25 18.96 -14.08 -0.10
CA GLY A 25 19.01 -15.22 -1.03
C GLY A 25 18.19 -15.05 -2.32
N LYS A 26 17.46 -13.95 -2.48
CA LYS A 26 16.63 -13.64 -3.65
C LYS A 26 17.26 -12.59 -4.55
N LYS A 27 16.74 -12.46 -5.77
CA LYS A 27 16.96 -11.29 -6.61
C LYS A 27 15.90 -10.25 -6.27
N ILE A 28 16.29 -9.10 -5.70
CA ILE A 28 15.41 -7.99 -5.43
C ILE A 28 15.31 -7.12 -6.68
N VAL A 29 14.10 -6.94 -7.21
CA VAL A 29 13.82 -6.04 -8.34
C VAL A 29 12.99 -4.88 -7.82
N ILE A 30 13.59 -3.69 -7.78
CA ILE A 30 12.94 -2.44 -7.33
C ILE A 30 12.37 -1.75 -8.56
N ALA A 31 11.04 -1.73 -8.70
CA ALA A 31 10.34 -1.07 -9.80
C ALA A 31 9.83 0.31 -9.36
N THR A 32 10.29 1.37 -10.03
CA THR A 32 9.96 2.76 -9.66
C THR A 32 9.94 3.68 -10.86
N ARG A 33 9.09 4.71 -10.84
CA ARG A 33 8.98 5.71 -11.90
C ARG A 33 10.27 6.52 -12.10
N ARG A 34 11.08 6.66 -11.06
CA ARG A 34 12.31 7.47 -11.08
C ARG A 34 13.49 6.64 -10.57
N PRO A 35 14.10 5.81 -11.46
CA PRO A 35 15.23 4.95 -11.10
C PRO A 35 16.40 5.71 -10.46
N GLU A 36 16.62 6.95 -10.87
CA GLU A 36 17.68 7.80 -10.33
C GLU A 36 17.49 8.15 -8.84
N LYS A 37 16.21 8.20 -8.37
CA LYS A 37 15.90 8.42 -6.95
C LYS A 37 16.03 7.16 -6.10
N ALA A 38 16.06 5.99 -6.72
CA ALA A 38 16.25 4.71 -6.03
C ALA A 38 17.73 4.36 -5.79
N LYS A 39 18.69 5.20 -6.23
CA LYS A 39 20.13 4.94 -6.08
C LYS A 39 20.55 4.73 -4.63
N GLU A 40 20.03 5.53 -3.72
CA GLU A 40 20.34 5.43 -2.29
C GLU A 40 19.80 4.10 -1.72
N THR A 41 18.55 3.75 -2.05
CA THR A 41 17.93 2.48 -1.65
C THR A 41 18.71 1.29 -2.23
N LEU A 42 19.10 1.35 -3.50
CA LEU A 42 19.93 0.33 -4.13
C LEU A 42 21.27 0.19 -3.43
N THR A 43 21.96 1.30 -3.18
CA THR A 43 23.25 1.30 -2.48
C THR A 43 23.14 0.73 -1.07
N THR A 44 22.09 1.10 -0.33
CA THR A 44 21.82 0.57 1.01
C THR A 44 21.67 -0.95 0.99
N LEU A 45 20.94 -1.48 0.02
CA LEU A 45 20.74 -2.92 -0.12
C LEU A 45 22.02 -3.65 -0.56
N THR A 46 22.71 -3.14 -1.58
CA THR A 46 23.94 -3.79 -2.10
C THR A 46 25.08 -3.76 -1.08
N ASN A 47 25.25 -2.66 -0.34
CA ASN A 47 26.23 -2.57 0.75
C ASN A 47 25.90 -3.53 1.91
N ALA A 48 24.64 -3.90 2.08
CA ALA A 48 24.21 -4.90 3.05
C ALA A 48 24.25 -6.33 2.50
N GLY A 49 24.81 -6.55 1.30
CA GLY A 49 24.99 -7.88 0.68
C GLY A 49 23.78 -8.43 -0.05
N PHE A 50 22.75 -7.63 -0.29
CA PHE A 50 21.60 -8.05 -1.09
C PHE A 50 21.89 -7.95 -2.60
N ASP A 51 21.33 -8.89 -3.36
CA ASP A 51 21.37 -8.88 -4.82
C ASP A 51 20.17 -8.09 -5.35
N ALA A 52 20.35 -6.79 -5.58
CA ALA A 52 19.28 -5.87 -5.96
C ALA A 52 19.55 -5.20 -7.31
N VAL A 53 18.47 -4.83 -8.00
CA VAL A 53 18.47 -4.05 -9.25
C VAL A 53 17.29 -3.11 -9.24
N VAL A 54 17.42 -2.00 -9.95
CA VAL A 54 16.32 -1.02 -10.16
C VAL A 54 15.89 -1.10 -11.63
N ILE A 55 14.58 -1.12 -11.83
CA ILE A 55 13.96 -1.00 -13.15
C ILE A 55 12.94 0.15 -13.16
N GLU A 56 12.64 0.67 -14.33
CA GLU A 56 11.61 1.70 -14.48
C GLU A 56 10.22 1.08 -14.46
N MET A 57 9.30 1.74 -13.75
CA MET A 57 7.87 1.41 -13.76
C MET A 57 7.04 2.60 -13.32
N ASP A 58 6.14 3.06 -14.18
CA ASP A 58 5.11 4.04 -13.83
C ASP A 58 3.79 3.33 -13.51
N MET A 59 3.33 3.47 -12.27
CA MET A 59 2.06 2.92 -11.82
C MET A 59 0.84 3.53 -12.52
N ALA A 60 0.96 4.72 -13.12
CA ALA A 60 -0.10 5.33 -13.92
C ALA A 60 -0.19 4.78 -15.36
N SER A 61 0.69 3.88 -15.76
CA SER A 61 0.74 3.32 -17.12
C SER A 61 0.66 1.81 -17.12
N ARG A 62 -0.41 1.25 -17.68
CA ARG A 62 -0.56 -0.20 -17.88
C ARG A 62 0.62 -0.80 -18.65
N GLU A 63 1.02 -0.15 -19.74
CA GLU A 63 2.14 -0.63 -20.56
C GLU A 63 3.44 -0.69 -19.74
N SER A 64 3.71 0.34 -18.94
CA SER A 64 4.87 0.38 -18.07
C SER A 64 4.84 -0.74 -17.02
N ILE A 65 3.68 -1.00 -16.39
CA ILE A 65 3.52 -2.10 -15.43
C ILE A 65 3.77 -3.45 -16.10
N VAL A 66 3.15 -3.71 -17.27
CA VAL A 66 3.34 -4.96 -18.03
C VAL A 66 4.82 -5.17 -18.39
N ASN A 67 5.49 -4.13 -18.88
CA ASN A 67 6.90 -4.20 -19.24
C ASN A 67 7.79 -4.44 -18.01
N ALA A 68 7.52 -3.78 -16.89
CA ALA A 68 8.26 -4.00 -15.65
C ALA A 68 8.08 -5.43 -15.09
N VAL A 69 6.88 -6.00 -15.14
CA VAL A 69 6.63 -7.39 -14.74
C VAL A 69 7.39 -8.36 -15.64
N LYS A 70 7.41 -8.14 -16.97
CA LYS A 70 8.20 -8.94 -17.91
C LYS A 70 9.69 -8.83 -17.61
N THR A 71 10.21 -7.62 -17.43
CA THR A 71 11.63 -7.40 -17.11
C THR A 71 12.01 -8.08 -15.78
N ALA A 72 11.13 -8.04 -14.78
CA ALA A 72 11.37 -8.74 -13.52
C ALA A 72 11.52 -10.26 -13.71
N GLN A 73 10.75 -10.87 -14.64
CA GLN A 73 10.84 -12.29 -14.95
C GLN A 73 12.16 -12.70 -15.62
N GLU A 74 12.85 -11.78 -16.29
CA GLU A 74 14.16 -12.04 -16.89
C GLU A 74 15.23 -12.39 -15.83
N TYR A 75 15.06 -11.90 -14.59
CA TYR A 75 15.93 -12.22 -13.45
C TYR A 75 15.58 -13.54 -12.78
N GLY A 76 14.40 -14.10 -13.02
CA GLY A 76 13.94 -15.36 -12.46
C GLY A 76 12.44 -15.41 -12.17
N PRO A 77 11.94 -16.50 -11.60
CA PRO A 77 10.52 -16.63 -11.26
C PRO A 77 10.14 -15.64 -10.16
N ILE A 78 9.09 -14.85 -10.39
CA ILE A 78 8.55 -13.92 -9.36
C ILE A 78 7.89 -14.76 -8.28
N LYS A 79 8.51 -14.81 -7.12
CA LYS A 79 8.05 -15.57 -5.96
C LYS A 79 7.40 -14.66 -4.92
N MET A 80 7.80 -13.40 -4.86
CA MET A 80 7.29 -12.42 -3.89
C MET A 80 6.96 -11.10 -4.58
N LEU A 81 5.83 -10.50 -4.17
CA LEU A 81 5.45 -9.14 -4.51
C LEU A 81 5.32 -8.30 -3.25
N VAL A 82 5.93 -7.12 -3.24
CA VAL A 82 5.68 -6.07 -2.26
C VAL A 82 5.19 -4.84 -3.01
N ASN A 83 3.88 -4.58 -3.01
CA ASN A 83 3.32 -3.38 -3.61
C ASN A 83 3.30 -2.24 -2.58
N ALA A 84 4.37 -1.44 -2.56
CA ALA A 84 4.56 -0.30 -1.66
C ALA A 84 4.64 1.05 -2.40
N ALA A 85 4.35 1.06 -3.70
CA ALA A 85 4.22 2.30 -4.45
C ALA A 85 2.90 3.00 -4.11
N GLY A 86 2.93 4.32 -4.06
CA GLY A 86 1.76 5.14 -3.83
C GLY A 86 2.11 6.62 -3.75
N VAL A 87 1.07 7.46 -3.74
CA VAL A 87 1.19 8.92 -3.64
C VAL A 87 0.41 9.43 -2.43
N SER A 88 0.82 10.59 -1.89
CA SER A 88 0.14 11.21 -0.75
C SER A 88 -0.96 12.16 -1.21
N PRO A 89 -2.13 12.18 -0.55
CA PRO A 89 -3.20 13.12 -0.87
C PRO A 89 -2.84 14.58 -0.62
N SER A 90 -1.78 14.85 0.15
CA SER A 90 -1.27 16.21 0.40
C SER A 90 -0.37 16.74 -0.71
N GLN A 91 0.06 15.90 -1.66
CA GLN A 91 1.12 16.25 -2.62
C GLN A 91 0.73 16.03 -4.08
N THR A 92 -0.50 15.59 -4.36
CA THR A 92 -0.89 15.25 -5.73
C THR A 92 -2.37 15.50 -6.00
N SER A 93 -2.78 15.44 -7.28
CA SER A 93 -4.16 15.61 -7.71
C SER A 93 -5.01 14.35 -7.50
N ILE A 94 -6.35 14.53 -7.51
CA ILE A 94 -7.32 13.42 -7.48
C ILE A 94 -7.01 12.42 -8.60
N GLU A 95 -6.81 12.90 -9.82
CA GLU A 95 -6.50 12.08 -10.98
C GLU A 95 -5.27 11.17 -10.75
N GLN A 96 -4.18 11.75 -10.24
CA GLN A 96 -2.96 10.97 -9.96
C GLN A 96 -3.16 9.94 -8.85
N ILE A 97 -3.98 10.23 -7.85
CA ILE A 97 -4.33 9.24 -6.82
C ILE A 97 -5.09 8.07 -7.44
N LEU A 98 -6.10 8.35 -8.28
CA LEU A 98 -6.89 7.31 -8.93
C LEU A 98 -6.05 6.49 -9.91
N LEU A 99 -5.17 7.12 -10.68
CA LEU A 99 -4.31 6.42 -11.64
C LEU A 99 -3.23 5.57 -10.93
N VAL A 100 -2.55 6.11 -9.92
CA VAL A 100 -1.41 5.45 -9.29
C VAL A 100 -1.84 4.48 -8.19
N ASP A 101 -2.64 4.96 -7.22
CA ASP A 101 -2.94 4.19 -6.02
C ASP A 101 -4.09 3.20 -6.25
N LEU A 102 -5.09 3.56 -7.08
CA LEU A 102 -6.24 2.70 -7.33
C LEU A 102 -6.01 1.82 -8.56
N LEU A 103 -6.00 2.41 -9.76
CA LEU A 103 -5.93 1.66 -11.02
C LEU A 103 -4.58 0.94 -11.17
N GLY A 104 -3.48 1.63 -10.90
CA GLY A 104 -2.13 1.05 -11.00
C GLY A 104 -1.95 -0.16 -10.09
N THR A 105 -2.47 -0.10 -8.86
CA THR A 105 -2.47 -1.25 -7.96
C THR A 105 -3.30 -2.41 -8.53
N ALA A 106 -4.51 -2.13 -9.03
CA ALA A 106 -5.37 -3.16 -9.61
C ALA A 106 -4.70 -3.85 -10.81
N ILE A 107 -4.10 -3.08 -11.72
CA ILE A 107 -3.36 -3.61 -12.89
C ILE A 107 -2.15 -4.43 -12.43
N LEU A 108 -1.37 -3.93 -11.47
CA LEU A 108 -0.19 -4.66 -10.99
C LEU A 108 -0.56 -6.03 -10.42
N LEU A 109 -1.60 -6.11 -9.59
CA LEU A 109 -2.06 -7.37 -9.00
C LEU A 109 -2.53 -8.35 -10.08
N GLU A 110 -3.27 -7.86 -11.09
CA GLU A 110 -3.70 -8.64 -12.25
C GLU A 110 -2.52 -9.16 -13.07
N GLU A 111 -1.53 -8.33 -13.38
CA GLU A 111 -0.38 -8.72 -14.21
C GLU A 111 0.55 -9.68 -13.46
N VAL A 112 0.81 -9.45 -12.18
CA VAL A 112 1.63 -10.37 -11.38
C VAL A 112 0.90 -11.71 -11.17
N ARG A 113 -0.42 -11.73 -11.03
CA ARG A 113 -1.23 -12.96 -11.00
C ARG A 113 -0.91 -13.90 -12.15
N LYS A 114 -0.73 -13.35 -13.37
CA LYS A 114 -0.48 -14.15 -14.60
C LYS A 114 0.83 -14.92 -14.52
N VAL A 115 1.79 -14.47 -13.72
CA VAL A 115 3.19 -14.92 -13.73
C VAL A 115 3.74 -15.35 -12.37
N ILE A 116 3.05 -15.08 -11.28
CA ILE A 116 3.50 -15.47 -9.94
C ILE A 116 3.79 -16.97 -9.88
N ALA A 117 4.93 -17.34 -9.33
CA ALA A 117 5.34 -18.74 -9.21
C ALA A 117 4.45 -19.50 -8.22
N PRO A 118 4.21 -20.80 -8.40
CA PRO A 118 3.48 -21.62 -7.43
C PRO A 118 4.10 -21.51 -6.02
N GLY A 119 3.24 -21.39 -5.01
CA GLY A 119 3.64 -21.10 -3.63
C GLY A 119 4.19 -19.68 -3.44
N GLY A 120 3.97 -18.78 -4.39
CA GLY A 120 4.32 -17.37 -4.27
C GLY A 120 3.44 -16.62 -3.28
N VAL A 121 3.89 -15.42 -2.90
CA VAL A 121 3.14 -14.58 -1.96
C VAL A 121 3.29 -13.09 -2.27
N GLY A 122 2.21 -12.34 -2.10
CA GLY A 122 2.21 -10.90 -2.23
C GLY A 122 1.66 -10.19 -1.00
N VAL A 123 2.14 -8.97 -0.80
CA VAL A 123 1.52 -7.99 0.12
C VAL A 123 1.33 -6.66 -0.60
N THR A 124 0.15 -6.07 -0.39
CA THR A 124 -0.18 -4.71 -0.82
C THR A 124 -0.15 -3.79 0.40
N ILE A 125 0.29 -2.56 0.23
CA ILE A 125 0.26 -1.55 1.28
C ILE A 125 -0.89 -0.58 0.98
N SER A 126 -2.02 -0.79 1.66
CA SER A 126 -3.16 0.13 1.63
C SER A 126 -3.00 1.26 2.66
N SER A 127 -3.99 1.54 3.47
CA SER A 127 -3.94 2.55 4.54
C SER A 127 -5.12 2.43 5.49
N GLN A 128 -4.96 2.81 6.76
CA GLN A 128 -6.07 3.09 7.67
C GLN A 128 -7.13 4.02 7.07
N SER A 129 -6.76 4.82 6.07
CA SER A 129 -7.68 5.76 5.41
C SER A 129 -8.83 5.05 4.69
N GLY A 130 -8.62 3.85 4.15
CA GLY A 130 -9.68 3.02 3.57
C GLY A 130 -10.70 2.52 4.60
N TRP A 131 -10.31 2.46 5.88
CA TRP A 131 -11.18 2.10 7.00
C TRP A 131 -11.93 3.30 7.57
N ARG A 132 -11.34 4.50 7.55
CA ARG A 132 -11.87 5.72 8.15
C ARG A 132 -12.54 6.62 7.11
N MET A 133 -13.50 6.07 6.39
CA MET A 133 -14.31 6.77 5.40
C MET A 133 -15.79 6.45 5.61
N LYS A 134 -16.68 7.18 4.94
CA LYS A 134 -18.09 6.80 4.87
C LYS A 134 -18.18 5.36 4.36
N GLN A 135 -18.96 4.54 5.04
CA GLN A 135 -19.18 3.16 4.60
C GLN A 135 -19.78 3.13 3.20
N LEU A 136 -19.15 2.34 2.34
CA LEU A 136 -19.69 2.02 1.03
C LEU A 136 -20.77 0.93 1.16
N THR A 137 -21.67 0.88 0.22
CA THR A 137 -22.61 -0.23 0.11
C THR A 137 -21.87 -1.52 -0.27
N PRO A 138 -22.44 -2.71 0.02
CA PRO A 138 -21.87 -3.98 -0.44
C PRO A 138 -21.68 -4.03 -1.96
N GLU A 139 -22.56 -3.38 -2.73
CA GLU A 139 -22.50 -3.30 -4.18
C GLU A 139 -21.31 -2.44 -4.64
N GLU A 140 -21.07 -1.29 -4.02
CA GLU A 140 -19.91 -0.42 -4.30
C GLU A 140 -18.60 -1.13 -3.95
N ASP A 141 -18.50 -1.76 -2.78
CA ASP A 141 -17.34 -2.57 -2.39
C ASP A 141 -17.08 -3.71 -3.39
N ARG A 142 -18.15 -4.38 -3.85
CA ARG A 142 -18.06 -5.43 -4.87
C ARG A 142 -17.61 -4.87 -6.22
N ALA A 143 -18.12 -3.71 -6.63
CA ALA A 143 -17.71 -3.05 -7.86
C ALA A 143 -16.21 -2.69 -7.83
N LEU A 144 -15.72 -2.08 -6.75
CA LEU A 144 -14.29 -1.81 -6.55
C LEU A 144 -13.44 -3.09 -6.63
N ALA A 145 -13.93 -4.20 -6.08
CA ALA A 145 -13.22 -5.48 -6.07
C ALA A 145 -13.12 -6.12 -7.45
N MET A 146 -14.20 -6.11 -8.25
CA MET A 146 -14.39 -7.06 -9.35
C MET A 146 -14.49 -6.42 -10.73
N THR A 147 -14.78 -5.11 -10.84
CA THR A 147 -14.87 -4.44 -12.14
C THR A 147 -13.54 -4.61 -12.90
N PRO A 148 -13.55 -5.02 -14.17
CA PRO A 148 -12.35 -5.11 -14.99
C PRO A 148 -11.52 -3.83 -14.92
N THR A 149 -10.18 -3.97 -14.96
CA THR A 149 -9.29 -2.82 -14.79
C THR A 149 -9.45 -1.76 -15.90
N GLU A 150 -9.94 -2.16 -17.07
CA GLU A 150 -10.27 -1.27 -18.20
C GLU A 150 -11.46 -0.37 -17.92
N GLU A 151 -12.40 -0.82 -17.08
CA GLU A 151 -13.67 -0.15 -16.77
C GLU A 151 -13.68 0.41 -15.33
N LEU A 152 -12.59 0.19 -14.56
CA LEU A 152 -12.59 0.47 -13.13
C LEU A 152 -12.79 1.96 -12.83
N LEU A 153 -12.20 2.85 -13.62
CA LEU A 153 -12.36 4.29 -13.45
C LEU A 153 -13.71 4.83 -13.94
N ASP A 154 -14.49 4.01 -14.66
CA ASP A 154 -15.84 4.39 -15.12
C ASP A 154 -16.91 4.21 -14.03
N LEU A 155 -16.55 3.62 -12.89
CA LEU A 155 -17.46 3.48 -11.75
C LEU A 155 -17.98 4.84 -11.28
N ASP A 156 -19.27 4.94 -11.03
CA ASP A 156 -19.96 6.17 -10.62
C ASP A 156 -19.30 6.81 -9.38
N ILE A 157 -18.94 6.02 -8.37
CA ILE A 157 -18.28 6.50 -7.15
C ILE A 157 -16.88 7.10 -7.37
N LEU A 158 -16.28 6.88 -8.54
CA LEU A 158 -14.95 7.39 -8.93
C LEU A 158 -15.05 8.59 -9.89
N GLN A 159 -16.26 9.02 -10.24
CA GLN A 159 -16.43 10.19 -11.12
C GLN A 159 -16.09 11.48 -10.37
N PRO A 160 -15.57 12.50 -11.06
CA PRO A 160 -15.14 13.76 -10.45
C PRO A 160 -16.20 14.44 -9.58
N GLU A 161 -17.47 14.38 -9.98
CA GLU A 161 -18.60 14.95 -9.24
C GLU A 161 -18.89 14.26 -7.91
N ASN A 162 -18.46 13.00 -7.76
CA ASN A 162 -18.66 12.20 -6.56
C ASN A 162 -17.44 12.21 -5.63
N ILE A 163 -16.32 12.80 -6.04
CA ILE A 163 -15.09 12.90 -5.25
C ILE A 163 -14.92 14.30 -4.68
N VAL A 164 -15.07 14.41 -3.36
CA VAL A 164 -15.10 15.71 -2.64
C VAL A 164 -13.72 16.41 -2.65
N ASN A 165 -12.63 15.64 -2.46
CA ASN A 165 -11.26 16.18 -2.37
C ASN A 165 -10.23 15.05 -2.52
N THR A 166 -8.93 15.40 -2.47
CA THR A 166 -7.83 14.44 -2.57
C THR A 166 -7.81 13.38 -1.46
N LEU A 167 -8.25 13.73 -0.24
CA LEU A 167 -8.34 12.75 0.84
C LEU A 167 -9.44 11.72 0.55
N HIS A 168 -10.60 12.14 0.04
CA HIS A 168 -11.67 11.22 -0.36
C HIS A 168 -11.22 10.29 -1.50
N ALA A 169 -10.56 10.82 -2.54
CA ALA A 169 -9.97 10.00 -3.59
C ALA A 169 -8.99 8.95 -3.03
N TYR A 170 -8.14 9.36 -2.08
CA TYR A 170 -7.18 8.47 -1.43
C TYR A 170 -7.88 7.40 -0.59
N GLN A 171 -8.92 7.76 0.15
CA GLN A 171 -9.73 6.80 0.91
C GLN A 171 -10.36 5.74 -0.01
N LEU A 172 -10.98 6.18 -1.12
CA LEU A 172 -11.53 5.27 -2.13
C LEU A 172 -10.45 4.37 -2.75
N ALA A 173 -9.29 4.93 -3.09
CA ALA A 173 -8.17 4.15 -3.63
C ALA A 173 -7.69 3.08 -2.64
N LYS A 174 -7.52 3.43 -1.37
CA LYS A 174 -7.06 2.48 -0.35
C LYS A 174 -8.14 1.45 -0.01
N ARG A 175 -9.42 1.82 -0.02
CA ARG A 175 -10.53 0.88 0.08
C ARG A 175 -10.56 -0.09 -1.09
N CYS A 176 -10.36 0.41 -2.32
CA CYS A 176 -10.25 -0.42 -3.51
C CYS A 176 -9.11 -1.44 -3.38
N ASN A 177 -7.93 -1.03 -2.89
CA ASN A 177 -6.78 -1.92 -2.70
C ASN A 177 -7.11 -3.09 -1.76
N GLU A 178 -7.80 -2.83 -0.64
CA GLU A 178 -8.28 -3.87 0.28
C GLU A 178 -9.22 -4.85 -0.44
N LYS A 179 -10.20 -4.33 -1.17
CA LYS A 179 -11.21 -5.14 -1.86
C LYS A 179 -10.62 -5.92 -3.04
N ARG A 180 -9.74 -5.29 -3.82
CA ARG A 180 -8.99 -5.96 -4.89
C ARG A 180 -8.10 -7.07 -4.34
N THR A 181 -7.42 -6.85 -3.22
CA THR A 181 -6.63 -7.90 -2.57
C THR A 181 -7.48 -9.12 -2.23
N MET A 182 -8.70 -8.92 -1.68
CA MET A 182 -9.60 -10.04 -1.40
C MET A 182 -10.00 -10.81 -2.67
N TYR A 183 -10.38 -10.10 -3.73
CA TYR A 183 -10.74 -10.71 -5.00
C TYR A 183 -9.54 -11.42 -5.64
N GLU A 184 -8.43 -10.72 -5.78
CA GLU A 184 -7.21 -11.26 -6.40
C GLU A 184 -6.62 -12.44 -5.62
N ALA A 185 -6.79 -12.51 -4.31
CA ALA A 185 -6.36 -13.66 -3.52
C ALA A 185 -7.02 -14.98 -3.97
N VAL A 186 -8.29 -14.91 -4.41
CA VAL A 186 -8.98 -16.07 -4.99
C VAL A 186 -8.32 -16.50 -6.31
N GLU A 187 -8.01 -15.53 -7.15
CA GLU A 187 -7.38 -15.79 -8.45
C GLU A 187 -5.91 -16.24 -8.31
N TRP A 188 -5.16 -15.64 -7.39
CA TRP A 188 -3.79 -16.06 -7.04
C TRP A 188 -3.77 -17.48 -6.48
N GLY A 189 -4.80 -17.85 -5.70
CA GLY A 189 -4.98 -19.19 -5.15
C GLY A 189 -5.04 -20.29 -6.22
N LYS A 190 -5.58 -20.00 -7.41
CA LYS A 190 -5.58 -20.93 -8.56
C LYS A 190 -4.17 -21.29 -9.04
N ARG A 191 -3.17 -20.48 -8.72
CA ARG A 191 -1.74 -20.72 -8.97
C ARG A 191 -1.00 -21.26 -7.75
N GLY A 192 -1.70 -21.53 -6.65
CA GLY A 192 -1.10 -21.93 -5.38
C GLY A 192 -0.35 -20.79 -4.69
N ALA A 193 -0.69 -19.55 -4.98
CA ALA A 193 -0.09 -18.35 -4.39
C ALA A 193 -1.05 -17.64 -3.43
N ARG A 194 -0.52 -16.81 -2.53
CA ARG A 194 -1.28 -16.04 -1.53
C ARG A 194 -1.08 -14.55 -1.73
N LEU A 195 -2.12 -13.76 -1.43
CA LEU A 195 -2.07 -12.31 -1.46
C LEU A 195 -2.77 -11.76 -0.23
N ASN A 196 -2.13 -10.83 0.46
CA ASN A 196 -2.71 -10.12 1.61
C ASN A 196 -2.45 -8.62 1.50
N ASP A 197 -3.12 -7.86 2.33
CA ASP A 197 -2.99 -6.42 2.42
C ASP A 197 -2.58 -6.02 3.85
N ILE A 198 -1.78 -4.97 3.94
CA ILE A 198 -1.45 -4.30 5.19
C ILE A 198 -1.96 -2.87 5.07
N ALA A 199 -2.76 -2.44 6.04
CA ALA A 199 -3.32 -1.10 6.15
C ALA A 199 -2.60 -0.32 7.27
N PRO A 200 -1.49 0.39 6.99
CA PRO A 200 -0.77 1.14 8.00
C PRO A 200 -1.54 2.36 8.48
N GLY A 201 -1.29 2.73 9.73
CA GLY A 201 -1.56 4.05 10.25
C GLY A 201 -0.52 5.08 9.78
N ILE A 202 -0.26 6.05 10.63
CA ILE A 202 0.80 7.04 10.40
C ILE A 202 2.14 6.43 10.77
N ILE A 203 3.00 6.27 9.77
CA ILE A 203 4.32 5.65 9.89
C ILE A 203 5.42 6.69 9.72
N VAL A 204 6.42 6.67 10.60
CA VAL A 204 7.58 7.56 10.51
C VAL A 204 8.35 7.24 9.22
N THR A 205 8.34 8.21 8.33
CA THR A 205 9.09 8.25 7.07
C THR A 205 9.65 9.66 6.90
N PRO A 206 10.63 9.91 6.02
CA PRO A 206 11.11 11.28 5.78
C PRO A 206 9.98 12.27 5.49
N LEU A 207 8.99 11.87 4.67
CA LEU A 207 7.81 12.68 4.40
C LEU A 207 6.99 12.96 5.67
N ALA A 208 6.74 11.96 6.49
CA ALA A 208 5.98 12.12 7.73
C ALA A 208 6.72 13.03 8.72
N VAL A 209 8.04 12.93 8.80
CA VAL A 209 8.86 13.82 9.66
C VAL A 209 8.72 15.28 9.23
N ASP A 210 8.73 15.57 7.92
CA ASP A 210 8.51 16.92 7.40
C ASP A 210 7.11 17.43 7.76
N GLU A 211 6.08 16.58 7.65
CA GLU A 211 4.71 16.93 8.04
C GLU A 211 4.56 17.15 9.56
N PHE A 212 5.23 16.35 10.40
CA PHE A 212 5.20 16.48 11.87
C PHE A 212 5.86 17.77 12.35
N ASN A 213 6.87 18.25 11.64
CA ASN A 213 7.59 19.47 11.94
C ASN A 213 7.04 20.69 11.19
N GLY A 214 6.07 20.51 10.30
CA GLY A 214 5.44 21.54 9.50
C GLY A 214 4.16 22.11 10.11
N ILE A 215 3.37 22.79 9.29
CA ILE A 215 2.11 23.45 9.65
C ILE A 215 1.10 22.47 10.30
N ARG A 216 1.19 21.18 9.98
CA ARG A 216 0.30 20.12 10.51
C ARG A 216 0.83 19.47 11.79
N GLY A 217 1.96 19.93 12.35
CA GLY A 217 2.59 19.29 13.51
C GLY A 217 1.67 19.13 14.71
N ASP A 218 0.90 20.16 15.05
CA ASP A 218 -0.02 20.11 16.20
C ASP A 218 -1.22 19.18 15.93
N PHE A 219 -1.69 19.11 14.69
CA PHE A 219 -2.70 18.11 14.30
C PHE A 219 -2.19 16.68 14.56
N TYR A 220 -0.97 16.35 14.16
CA TYR A 220 -0.41 15.03 14.39
C TYR A 220 -0.16 14.73 15.86
N LYS A 221 0.33 15.72 16.65
CA LYS A 221 0.48 15.56 18.11
C LYS A 221 -0.84 15.24 18.79
N ASN A 222 -1.91 16.00 18.44
CA ASN A 222 -3.24 15.77 18.98
C ASN A 222 -3.80 14.38 18.55
N LEU A 223 -3.57 13.98 17.29
CA LEU A 223 -3.96 12.68 16.79
C LEU A 223 -3.28 11.55 17.57
N PHE A 224 -1.96 11.64 17.79
CA PHE A 224 -1.24 10.63 18.56
C PHE A 224 -1.68 10.58 20.01
N ALA A 225 -1.91 11.74 20.66
CA ALA A 225 -2.42 11.79 22.03
C ALA A 225 -3.79 11.11 22.19
N LYS A 226 -4.57 11.04 21.11
CA LYS A 226 -5.90 10.39 21.07
C LYS A 226 -5.88 8.96 20.55
N CYS A 227 -4.72 8.45 20.12
CA CYS A 227 -4.54 7.06 19.71
C CYS A 227 -4.10 6.19 20.89
N PRO A 228 -4.57 4.95 21.01
CA PRO A 228 -4.14 4.03 22.06
C PRO A 228 -2.63 3.83 22.16
N ALA A 229 -1.92 3.78 21.01
CA ALA A 229 -0.46 3.64 21.00
C ALA A 229 0.29 4.91 21.44
N GLY A 230 -0.32 6.08 21.40
CA GLY A 230 0.28 7.36 21.81
C GLY A 230 1.42 7.86 20.93
N ARG A 231 1.68 7.24 19.79
CA ARG A 231 2.81 7.55 18.90
C ARG A 231 2.54 7.11 17.44
N PRO A 232 3.30 7.62 16.46
CA PRO A 232 3.34 7.01 15.14
C PRO A 232 3.98 5.63 15.18
N GLY A 233 3.69 4.79 14.17
CA GLY A 233 4.37 3.53 13.94
C GLY A 233 5.70 3.72 13.21
N THR A 234 6.50 2.64 13.15
CA THR A 234 7.75 2.59 12.40
C THR A 234 7.62 1.71 11.17
N THR A 235 8.52 1.88 10.20
CA THR A 235 8.57 1.01 9.02
C THR A 235 8.88 -0.44 9.38
N ASP A 236 9.63 -0.65 10.47
CA ASP A 236 9.96 -2.00 10.95
C ASP A 236 8.75 -2.72 11.55
N GLU A 237 7.83 -2.01 12.22
CA GLU A 237 6.58 -2.59 12.71
C GLU A 237 5.67 -3.05 11.56
N ILE A 238 5.70 -2.35 10.41
CA ILE A 238 5.03 -2.82 9.19
C ILE A 238 5.74 -4.03 8.60
N ALA A 239 7.08 -4.02 8.60
CA ALA A 239 7.88 -5.13 8.08
C ALA A 239 7.75 -6.41 8.93
N ASP A 240 7.52 -6.31 10.25
CA ASP A 240 7.23 -7.47 11.12
C ASP A 240 5.98 -8.23 10.65
N VAL A 241 4.91 -7.50 10.33
CA VAL A 241 3.67 -8.13 9.84
C VAL A 241 3.84 -8.61 8.41
N ALA A 242 4.54 -7.87 7.54
CA ALA A 242 4.84 -8.33 6.20
C ALA A 242 5.65 -9.63 6.22
N GLU A 243 6.66 -9.74 7.09
CA GLU A 243 7.44 -10.96 7.29
C GLU A 243 6.55 -12.14 7.71
N LEU A 244 5.65 -11.95 8.67
CA LEU A 244 4.70 -12.98 9.05
C LEU A 244 3.86 -13.43 7.85
N LEU A 245 3.20 -12.48 7.17
CA LEU A 245 2.27 -12.77 6.07
C LEU A 245 2.97 -13.44 4.87
N MET A 246 4.22 -13.08 4.62
CA MET A 246 5.00 -13.62 3.49
C MET A 246 5.75 -14.90 3.84
N SER A 247 5.77 -15.33 5.10
CA SER A 247 6.41 -16.56 5.54
C SER A 247 5.52 -17.80 5.41
N GLU A 248 6.13 -18.97 5.62
CA GLU A 248 5.41 -20.25 5.70
C GLU A 248 4.48 -20.36 6.92
N ARG A 249 4.69 -19.56 7.96
CA ARG A 249 3.81 -19.56 9.14
C ARG A 249 2.40 -19.03 8.84
N ALA A 250 2.24 -18.29 7.73
CA ALA A 250 0.97 -17.70 7.32
C ALA A 250 0.30 -18.46 6.16
N GLN A 251 0.54 -19.75 5.98
CA GLN A 251 0.00 -20.51 4.85
C GLN A 251 -1.54 -20.52 4.78
N PHE A 252 -2.22 -20.34 5.91
CA PHE A 252 -3.68 -20.26 5.96
C PHE A 252 -4.23 -18.82 5.95
N ILE A 253 -3.35 -17.82 5.72
CA ILE A 253 -3.73 -16.40 5.65
C ILE A 253 -3.61 -15.94 4.19
N THR A 254 -4.76 -15.65 3.58
CA THR A 254 -4.85 -15.07 2.24
C THR A 254 -6.13 -14.26 2.09
N GLY A 255 -6.12 -13.19 1.30
CA GLY A 255 -7.25 -12.28 1.11
C GLY A 255 -7.59 -11.42 2.34
N SER A 256 -6.68 -11.30 3.28
CA SER A 256 -6.89 -10.56 4.53
C SER A 256 -6.23 -9.20 4.49
N THR A 257 -6.86 -8.20 5.12
CA THR A 257 -6.26 -6.90 5.41
C THR A 257 -5.88 -6.81 6.88
N PHE A 258 -4.63 -6.49 7.16
CA PHE A 258 -4.10 -6.30 8.50
C PHE A 258 -3.98 -4.81 8.79
N LEU A 259 -4.89 -4.30 9.62
CA LEU A 259 -4.88 -2.91 10.09
C LEU A 259 -3.81 -2.76 11.18
N ILE A 260 -2.81 -1.90 10.92
CA ILE A 260 -1.67 -1.64 11.83
C ILE A 260 -1.55 -0.13 12.00
N ASP A 261 -2.32 0.46 12.89
CA ASP A 261 -2.49 1.91 13.02
C ASP A 261 -2.39 2.45 14.45
N GLY A 262 -1.91 1.64 15.38
CA GLY A 262 -1.80 2.02 16.79
C GLY A 262 -3.15 2.26 17.46
N GLY A 263 -4.25 1.75 16.89
CA GLY A 263 -5.61 1.92 17.37
C GLY A 263 -6.27 3.23 16.93
N ALA A 264 -5.71 3.95 15.95
CA ALA A 264 -6.29 5.21 15.46
C ALA A 264 -7.69 4.99 14.88
N THR A 265 -7.92 3.92 14.12
CA THR A 265 -9.24 3.58 13.59
C THR A 265 -10.22 3.20 14.70
N ALA A 266 -9.78 2.45 15.71
CA ALA A 266 -10.62 2.15 16.88
C ALA A 266 -11.03 3.44 17.60
N SER A 267 -10.09 4.37 17.79
CA SER A 267 -10.36 5.67 18.40
C SER A 267 -11.27 6.55 17.51
N TYR A 268 -11.19 6.42 16.19
CA TYR A 268 -12.07 7.10 15.24
C TYR A 268 -13.53 6.65 15.37
N TYR A 269 -13.78 5.38 15.58
CA TYR A 269 -15.15 4.85 15.69
C TYR A 269 -15.70 4.88 17.11
N TYR A 270 -14.86 4.69 18.12
CA TYR A 270 -15.31 4.42 19.50
C TYR A 270 -14.59 5.27 20.56
N GLY A 271 -13.75 6.21 20.15
CA GLY A 271 -12.91 6.97 21.07
C GLY A 271 -12.81 8.45 20.74
N PRO A 272 -11.81 9.17 21.26
CA PRO A 272 -11.69 10.61 21.17
C PRO A 272 -11.36 11.16 19.76
N LEU A 273 -11.15 10.30 18.76
CA LEU A 273 -11.00 10.72 17.36
C LEU A 273 -12.31 10.66 16.57
N GLN A 274 -13.45 10.40 17.20
CA GLN A 274 -14.76 10.43 16.51
C GLN A 274 -15.02 11.80 15.86
N PRO A 275 -15.46 11.81 14.59
CA PRO A 275 -15.88 13.05 13.94
C PRO A 275 -17.02 13.73 14.73
N GLY A 276 -16.91 15.03 14.97
CA GLY A 276 -17.92 15.80 15.70
C GLY A 276 -17.73 15.88 17.21
N LEU A 277 -16.84 15.09 17.83
CA LEU A 277 -16.49 15.26 19.24
C LEU A 277 -15.53 16.44 19.49
N GLU A 278 -14.91 16.99 18.46
CA GLU A 278 -13.98 18.12 18.57
C GLU A 278 -14.68 19.49 18.73
N THR A 279 -15.98 19.57 18.45
CA THR A 279 -16.74 20.84 18.51
C THR A 279 -17.27 21.19 19.90
N GLY A 280 -17.05 20.35 20.91
CA GLY A 280 -17.56 20.56 22.27
C GLY A 280 -16.65 21.33 23.22
N MET A 281 -15.46 21.81 22.82
CA MET A 281 -14.49 22.41 23.73
C MET A 281 -14.07 23.86 23.43
N GLU A 282 -14.63 24.53 22.44
CA GLU A 282 -14.28 25.95 22.16
C GLU A 282 -15.41 26.98 22.23
N GLU A 283 -16.59 26.65 22.75
CA GLU A 283 -17.64 27.68 23.03
C GLU A 283 -17.65 28.18 24.47
N GLY A 284 -16.55 28.14 25.18
CA GLY A 284 -16.51 28.56 26.56
C GLY A 284 -15.24 29.28 27.00
N LYS A 285 -14.79 30.33 26.28
CA LYS A 285 -13.99 31.41 26.87
C LYS A 285 -14.12 32.67 26.02
N GLN A 286 -15.05 33.53 26.44
CA GLN A 286 -14.92 34.98 26.25
C GLN A 286 -13.85 35.52 27.17
#